data_50ade745dd64aa3663415bb8aaee9b3a
#
_entry.id   50ade745dd64aa3663415bb8aaee9b3a
#
_cell.length_a   1.000
_cell.length_b   1.000
_cell.length_c   1.000
_cell.angle_alpha   90.00
_cell.angle_beta   90.00
_cell.angle_gamma   90.00
#
_symmetry.space_group_name_H-M   'P 1'
#
loop_
_entity.id
_entity.type
_entity.pdbx_description
1 polymer ?
#
loop_
_entity_poly.entity_id
_entity_poly.type
_entity_poly.pdbx_seq_one_letter_code
_entity_poly.pdbx_strand_id
1 'polypeptide(L)'
;MSDYAAIEKEARIFTEECVTNNRIDPTLFAQYDIKRGLRDKNGKGVLAGITNISRIDAFEERDGQKVPCEGKLWYRGYNVYDLIRGLRGKRYAFEGAAYLLLLGDLPNKEQLESFTACLAKCRDLPTNFVRDVIMKAPSHDLMNSLTRSVLTLANYDDGIGKTDLQTQLEQCIKLISVFPMLAVYGYHAYNYYECGGSMYIHRPDPSLSTAENLLKMLRPDQKYTDLEAHVLDIALLLHMEHGGG
;
A
#
# COMPACT_ATOMS: atom_id res chain seq x y z
N MET A 1 -9.56 -32.30 15.29
CA MET A 1 -10.36 -31.53 14.31
C MET A 1 -11.59 -31.10 15.07
N SER A 2 -11.66 -29.86 15.49
CA SER A 2 -12.76 -29.35 16.29
C SER A 2 -13.99 -29.25 15.41
N ASP A 3 -15.11 -29.38 16.02
CA ASP A 3 -16.50 -29.49 15.60
C ASP A 3 -17.00 -28.29 14.77
N TYR A 4 -16.25 -27.89 13.72
CA TYR A 4 -16.64 -26.81 12.81
C TYR A 4 -18.03 -27.03 12.21
N ALA A 5 -18.42 -28.30 11.95
CA ALA A 5 -19.73 -28.62 11.39
C ALA A 5 -20.87 -28.34 12.40
N ALA A 6 -20.64 -28.58 13.71
CA ALA A 6 -21.61 -28.25 14.74
C ALA A 6 -21.74 -26.72 14.91
N ILE A 7 -20.61 -26.02 14.93
CA ILE A 7 -20.58 -24.55 15.00
C ILE A 7 -21.29 -23.93 13.78
N GLU A 8 -21.05 -24.46 12.58
CA GLU A 8 -21.68 -23.96 11.37
C GLU A 8 -23.21 -24.12 11.38
N LYS A 9 -23.69 -25.24 11.90
CA LYS A 9 -25.14 -25.49 12.02
C LYS A 9 -25.78 -24.52 13.01
N GLU A 10 -25.19 -24.33 14.19
CA GLU A 10 -25.70 -23.40 15.19
C GLU A 10 -25.60 -21.95 14.73
N ALA A 11 -24.49 -21.56 14.10
CA ALA A 11 -24.30 -20.21 13.54
C ALA A 11 -25.39 -19.86 12.51
N ARG A 12 -25.87 -20.84 11.74
CA ARG A 12 -26.97 -20.63 10.79
C ARG A 12 -28.25 -20.26 11.50
N ILE A 13 -28.61 -20.97 12.60
CA ILE A 13 -29.81 -20.69 13.42
C ILE A 13 -29.69 -19.29 14.03
N PHE A 14 -28.56 -19.00 14.66
CA PHE A 14 -28.31 -17.69 15.28
C PHE A 14 -28.31 -16.54 14.26
N THR A 15 -27.89 -16.81 13.02
CA THR A 15 -27.94 -15.81 11.94
C THR A 15 -29.38 -15.40 11.63
N GLU A 16 -30.32 -16.35 11.59
CA GLU A 16 -31.74 -16.07 11.34
C GLU A 16 -32.35 -15.23 12.46
N GLU A 17 -32.03 -15.53 13.71
CA GLU A 17 -32.45 -14.74 14.88
C GLU A 17 -31.84 -13.33 14.84
N CYS A 18 -30.54 -13.21 14.53
CA CYS A 18 -29.86 -11.94 14.39
C CYS A 18 -30.51 -11.08 13.32
N VAL A 19 -30.79 -11.63 12.14
CA VAL A 19 -31.44 -10.88 11.04
C VAL A 19 -32.84 -10.42 11.44
N THR A 20 -33.59 -11.25 12.19
CA THR A 20 -34.95 -10.91 12.62
C THR A 20 -34.96 -9.82 13.69
N ASN A 21 -34.10 -9.93 14.70
CA ASN A 21 -34.14 -9.08 15.88
C ASN A 21 -33.35 -7.78 15.73
N ASN A 22 -32.43 -7.69 14.78
CA ASN A 22 -31.56 -6.53 14.60
C ASN A 22 -31.92 -5.68 13.37
N ARG A 23 -33.15 -5.75 12.88
CA ARG A 23 -33.60 -4.90 11.78
C ARG A 23 -33.75 -3.47 12.27
N ILE A 24 -32.97 -2.58 11.68
CA ILE A 24 -33.15 -1.14 11.84
C ILE A 24 -34.07 -0.64 10.73
N ASP A 25 -35.12 0.08 11.06
CA ASP A 25 -36.01 0.69 10.07
C ASP A 25 -35.21 1.65 9.19
N PRO A 26 -35.13 1.41 7.86
CA PRO A 26 -34.40 2.29 6.95
C PRO A 26 -34.84 3.76 6.96
N THR A 27 -36.08 4.04 7.38
CA THR A 27 -36.62 5.42 7.48
C THR A 27 -35.86 6.23 8.54
N LEU A 28 -35.31 5.58 9.56
CA LEU A 28 -34.56 6.24 10.64
C LEU A 28 -33.28 6.90 10.11
N PHE A 29 -32.64 6.33 9.06
CA PHE A 29 -31.48 6.96 8.43
C PHE A 29 -31.82 8.31 7.80
N ALA A 30 -33.02 8.44 7.25
CA ALA A 30 -33.51 9.71 6.73
C ALA A 30 -33.93 10.66 7.84
N GLN A 31 -34.66 10.15 8.86
CA GLN A 31 -35.16 10.94 9.99
C GLN A 31 -34.03 11.59 10.81
N TYR A 32 -32.95 10.86 11.06
CA TYR A 32 -31.79 11.33 11.83
C TYR A 32 -30.65 11.89 11.01
N ASP A 33 -30.84 12.07 9.70
CA ASP A 33 -29.82 12.54 8.77
C ASP A 33 -28.50 11.74 8.83
N ILE A 34 -28.58 10.44 9.03
CA ILE A 34 -27.43 9.57 9.18
C ILE A 34 -26.77 9.36 7.81
N LYS A 35 -25.47 9.61 7.74
CA LYS A 35 -24.65 9.41 6.55
C LYS A 35 -24.05 8.00 6.55
N ARG A 36 -23.78 7.44 5.38
CA ARG A 36 -23.13 6.15 5.22
C ARG A 36 -21.60 6.33 5.16
N GLY A 37 -20.96 6.45 6.32
CA GLY A 37 -19.53 6.74 6.41
C GLY A 37 -19.21 8.11 5.81
N LEU A 38 -18.24 8.15 4.88
CA LEU A 38 -17.81 9.36 4.19
C LEU A 38 -18.62 9.66 2.91
N ARG A 39 -19.89 9.20 2.86
CA ARG A 39 -20.79 9.46 1.72
C ARG A 39 -22.10 10.08 2.20
N ASP A 40 -22.58 11.03 1.43
CA ASP A 40 -23.91 11.62 1.60
C ASP A 40 -25.02 10.65 1.12
N LYS A 41 -26.29 10.95 1.40
CA LYS A 41 -27.47 10.13 1.04
C LYS A 41 -27.55 9.84 -0.46
N ASN A 42 -27.09 10.77 -1.30
CA ASN A 42 -27.03 10.62 -2.76
C ASN A 42 -25.80 9.86 -3.29
N GLY A 43 -24.96 9.29 -2.38
CA GLY A 43 -23.73 8.59 -2.71
C GLY A 43 -22.54 9.49 -3.01
N LYS A 44 -22.70 10.82 -2.94
CA LYS A 44 -21.60 11.77 -3.11
C LYS A 44 -20.65 11.72 -1.93
N GLY A 45 -19.32 11.77 -2.18
CA GLY A 45 -18.32 11.86 -1.13
C GLY A 45 -18.48 13.14 -0.29
N VAL A 46 -18.22 13.02 1.00
CA VAL A 46 -18.17 14.15 1.94
C VAL A 46 -16.75 14.74 1.87
N LEU A 47 -16.65 16.07 1.89
CA LEU A 47 -15.35 16.73 2.02
C LEU A 47 -14.82 16.50 3.43
N ALA A 48 -13.85 15.61 3.58
CA ALA A 48 -13.28 15.20 4.87
C ALA A 48 -12.01 15.97 5.24
N GLY A 49 -11.31 16.58 4.27
CA GLY A 49 -10.08 17.30 4.52
C GLY A 49 -9.52 17.97 3.26
N ILE A 50 -8.37 18.59 3.42
CA ILE A 50 -7.60 19.23 2.35
C ILE A 50 -6.21 18.60 2.32
N THR A 51 -5.74 18.25 1.13
CA THR A 51 -4.38 17.75 0.91
C THR A 51 -3.69 18.54 -0.20
N ASN A 52 -2.38 18.69 -0.09
CA ASN A 52 -1.51 19.25 -1.13
C ASN A 52 -0.58 18.16 -1.71
N ILE A 53 -0.79 16.88 -1.35
CA ILE A 53 0.09 15.78 -1.76
C ILE A 53 -0.27 15.31 -3.16
N SER A 54 -1.56 15.15 -3.43
CA SER A 54 -2.03 14.69 -4.74
C SER A 54 -3.37 15.32 -5.13
N ARG A 55 -3.66 15.31 -6.43
CA ARG A 55 -4.94 15.70 -6.98
C ARG A 55 -5.31 14.80 -8.14
N ILE A 56 -6.58 14.40 -8.18
CA ILE A 56 -7.18 13.71 -9.33
C ILE A 56 -8.26 14.60 -9.92
N ASP A 57 -8.18 14.85 -11.21
CA ASP A 57 -9.23 15.49 -11.99
C ASP A 57 -9.91 14.44 -12.86
N ALA A 58 -11.12 14.00 -12.48
CA ALA A 58 -11.95 13.07 -13.23
C ALA A 58 -13.14 13.77 -13.91
N PHE A 59 -13.39 15.01 -13.53
CA PHE A 59 -14.49 15.85 -14.04
C PHE A 59 -13.97 17.27 -14.25
N GLU A 60 -14.52 17.94 -15.26
CA GLU A 60 -14.34 19.37 -15.48
C GLU A 60 -15.71 20.08 -15.47
N GLU A 61 -15.71 21.36 -15.20
CA GLU A 61 -16.93 22.16 -15.25
C GLU A 61 -17.09 22.78 -16.63
N ARG A 62 -18.18 22.46 -17.32
CA ARG A 62 -18.60 23.07 -18.59
C ARG A 62 -20.02 23.60 -18.43
N ASP A 63 -20.21 24.89 -18.67
CA ASP A 63 -21.53 25.55 -18.59
C ASP A 63 -22.24 25.33 -17.24
N GLY A 64 -21.49 25.34 -16.14
CA GLY A 64 -22.01 25.11 -14.79
C GLY A 64 -22.38 23.65 -14.48
N GLN A 65 -22.07 22.70 -15.36
CA GLN A 65 -22.29 21.28 -15.17
C GLN A 65 -20.96 20.53 -15.09
N LYS A 66 -20.91 19.53 -14.18
CA LYS A 66 -19.77 18.60 -14.08
C LYS A 66 -19.89 17.56 -15.19
N VAL A 67 -18.94 17.59 -16.12
CA VAL A 67 -18.81 16.58 -17.18
C VAL A 67 -17.56 15.73 -16.97
N PRO A 68 -17.60 14.43 -17.25
CA PRO A 68 -16.40 13.57 -17.19
C PRO A 68 -15.31 14.10 -18.13
N CYS A 69 -14.06 14.10 -17.67
CA CYS A 69 -12.90 14.42 -18.49
C CYS A 69 -11.91 13.25 -18.48
N GLU A 70 -10.89 13.34 -19.33
CA GLU A 70 -9.76 12.42 -19.24
C GLU A 70 -9.11 12.55 -17.85
N GLY A 71 -8.91 11.41 -17.17
CA GLY A 71 -8.34 11.39 -15.82
C GLY A 71 -6.94 12.00 -15.79
N LYS A 72 -6.71 12.90 -14.85
CA LYS A 72 -5.40 13.51 -14.61
C LYS A 72 -4.98 13.30 -13.17
N LEU A 73 -3.74 12.89 -12.97
CA LEU A 73 -3.13 12.69 -11.65
C LEU A 73 -1.96 13.65 -11.48
N TRP A 74 -1.92 14.26 -10.32
CA TRP A 74 -0.89 15.24 -9.94
C TRP A 74 -0.28 14.85 -8.61
N TYR A 75 1.05 14.86 -8.55
CA TYR A 75 1.83 14.68 -7.32
C TYR A 75 2.51 15.98 -6.95
N ARG A 76 2.17 16.57 -5.80
CA ARG A 76 2.74 17.86 -5.35
C ARG A 76 2.75 18.94 -6.43
N GLY A 77 1.70 19.01 -7.27
CA GLY A 77 1.60 19.96 -8.35
C GLY A 77 2.22 19.55 -9.68
N TYR A 78 2.97 18.47 -9.74
CA TYR A 78 3.51 17.91 -10.98
C TYR A 78 2.52 16.93 -11.62
N ASN A 79 2.22 17.10 -12.91
CA ASN A 79 1.45 16.12 -13.65
C ASN A 79 2.24 14.81 -13.74
N VAL A 80 1.59 13.67 -13.49
CA VAL A 80 2.25 12.37 -13.49
C VAL A 80 2.91 12.03 -14.84
N TYR A 81 2.33 12.47 -15.96
CA TYR A 81 2.93 12.28 -17.29
C TYR A 81 4.26 13.04 -17.44
N ASP A 82 4.34 14.25 -16.88
CA ASP A 82 5.57 15.04 -16.93
C ASP A 82 6.63 14.45 -16.00
N LEU A 83 6.22 13.93 -14.83
CA LEU A 83 7.13 13.18 -13.94
C LEU A 83 7.71 11.96 -14.66
N ILE A 84 6.89 11.15 -15.31
CA ILE A 84 7.35 9.97 -16.07
C ILE A 84 8.30 10.38 -17.19
N ARG A 85 7.96 11.42 -17.96
CA ARG A 85 8.84 11.93 -19.03
C ARG A 85 10.18 12.40 -18.49
N GLY A 86 10.18 13.13 -17.38
CA GLY A 86 11.39 13.65 -16.73
C GLY A 86 12.26 12.55 -16.10
N LEU A 87 11.65 11.43 -15.71
CA LEU A 87 12.33 10.28 -15.07
C LEU A 87 12.61 9.14 -16.06
N ARG A 88 12.13 9.22 -17.30
CA ARG A 88 12.31 8.20 -18.32
C ARG A 88 13.79 7.90 -18.56
N GLY A 89 14.14 6.62 -18.47
CA GLY A 89 15.53 6.16 -18.62
C GLY A 89 16.45 6.48 -17.45
N LYS A 90 15.90 7.06 -16.38
CA LYS A 90 16.64 7.25 -15.12
C LYS A 90 16.34 6.09 -14.17
N ARG A 91 17.34 5.66 -13.45
CA ARG A 91 17.18 4.74 -12.32
C ARG A 91 16.57 5.49 -11.14
N TYR A 92 15.81 4.79 -10.30
CA TYR A 92 15.19 5.34 -9.09
C TYR A 92 14.00 6.30 -9.32
N ALA A 93 13.14 6.02 -10.32
CA ALA A 93 11.95 6.83 -10.55
C ALA A 93 10.95 6.73 -9.39
N PHE A 94 10.75 5.53 -8.83
CA PHE A 94 9.93 5.32 -7.63
C PHE A 94 10.49 6.09 -6.43
N GLU A 95 11.79 5.97 -6.14
CA GLU A 95 12.41 6.65 -5.01
C GLU A 95 12.35 8.18 -5.16
N GLY A 96 12.54 8.70 -6.38
CA GLY A 96 12.40 10.13 -6.66
C GLY A 96 10.98 10.64 -6.42
N ALA A 97 9.96 9.87 -6.82
CA ALA A 97 8.57 10.20 -6.54
C ALA A 97 8.22 10.04 -5.05
N ALA A 98 8.75 9.03 -4.36
CA ALA A 98 8.60 8.87 -2.92
C ALA A 98 9.18 10.08 -2.16
N TYR A 99 10.36 10.54 -2.56
CA TYR A 99 10.97 11.75 -2.03
C TYR A 99 10.05 12.96 -2.23
N LEU A 100 9.54 13.17 -3.45
CA LEU A 100 8.62 14.25 -3.77
C LEU A 100 7.36 14.23 -2.89
N LEU A 101 6.72 13.08 -2.75
CA LEU A 101 5.49 12.95 -1.96
C LEU A 101 5.72 13.20 -0.48
N LEU A 102 6.82 12.69 0.08
CA LEU A 102 7.16 12.86 1.50
C LEU A 102 7.66 14.27 1.82
N LEU A 103 8.57 14.81 1.01
CA LEU A 103 9.34 16.01 1.34
C LEU A 103 8.90 17.26 0.59
N GLY A 104 8.05 17.12 -0.44
CA GLY A 104 7.36 18.23 -1.08
C GLY A 104 7.98 18.73 -2.39
N ASP A 105 9.25 18.44 -2.65
CA ASP A 105 9.97 18.84 -3.86
C ASP A 105 10.72 17.68 -4.51
N LEU A 106 11.04 17.81 -5.81
CA LEU A 106 11.87 16.83 -6.51
C LEU A 106 13.30 16.86 -5.99
N PRO A 107 13.92 15.70 -5.73
CA PRO A 107 15.28 15.66 -5.24
C PRO A 107 16.28 16.09 -6.32
N ASN A 108 17.31 16.82 -5.92
CA ASN A 108 18.53 16.91 -6.71
C ASN A 108 19.33 15.60 -6.61
N LYS A 109 20.45 15.49 -7.32
CA LYS A 109 21.24 14.25 -7.38
C LYS A 109 21.73 13.81 -5.99
N GLU A 110 22.28 14.70 -5.20
CA GLU A 110 22.83 14.40 -3.87
C GLU A 110 21.72 13.99 -2.89
N GLN A 111 20.57 14.67 -2.96
CA GLN A 111 19.40 14.32 -2.15
C GLN A 111 18.84 12.93 -2.52
N LEU A 112 18.77 12.60 -3.80
CA LEU A 112 18.33 11.27 -4.25
C LEU A 112 19.30 10.18 -3.80
N GLU A 113 20.60 10.39 -3.95
CA GLU A 113 21.64 9.47 -3.48
C GLU A 113 21.56 9.24 -1.96
N SER A 114 21.40 10.31 -1.19
CA SER A 114 21.22 10.21 0.26
C SER A 114 19.94 9.46 0.65
N PHE A 115 18.83 9.76 -0.01
CA PHE A 115 17.55 9.11 0.26
C PHE A 115 17.56 7.62 -0.09
N THR A 116 18.09 7.26 -1.25
CA THR A 116 18.21 5.85 -1.67
C THR A 116 19.14 5.08 -0.76
N ALA A 117 20.25 5.68 -0.30
CA ALA A 117 21.13 5.06 0.69
C ALA A 117 20.42 4.86 2.05
N CYS A 118 19.56 5.79 2.46
CA CYS A 118 18.75 5.66 3.66
C CYS A 118 17.75 4.51 3.55
N LEU A 119 17.00 4.43 2.44
CA LEU A 119 16.08 3.33 2.18
C LEU A 119 16.81 1.97 2.17
N ALA A 120 17.99 1.90 1.55
CA ALA A 120 18.78 0.67 1.50
C ALA A 120 19.19 0.17 2.90
N LYS A 121 19.55 1.07 3.81
CA LYS A 121 19.88 0.74 5.21
C LYS A 121 18.68 0.24 6.01
N CYS A 122 17.47 0.67 5.65
CA CYS A 122 16.23 0.28 6.31
C CYS A 122 15.61 -1.02 5.75
N ARG A 123 16.19 -1.63 4.71
CA ARG A 123 15.72 -2.89 4.11
C ARG A 123 16.13 -4.09 4.95
N ASP A 124 15.66 -4.14 6.18
CA ASP A 124 15.88 -5.28 7.09
C ASP A 124 14.63 -5.54 7.92
N LEU A 125 14.42 -6.81 8.25
CA LEU A 125 13.31 -7.26 9.09
C LEU A 125 13.88 -7.80 10.41
N PRO A 126 13.11 -7.73 11.50
CA PRO A 126 13.51 -8.30 12.78
C PRO A 126 13.92 -9.77 12.66
N THR A 127 14.83 -10.22 13.49
CA THR A 127 15.33 -11.60 13.49
C THR A 127 14.17 -12.59 13.54
N ASN A 128 14.19 -13.57 12.64
CA ASN A 128 13.15 -14.60 12.48
C ASN A 128 11.76 -14.11 12.05
N PHE A 129 11.57 -12.83 11.73
CA PHE A 129 10.27 -12.27 11.37
C PHE A 129 9.60 -13.02 10.19
N VAL A 130 10.36 -13.34 9.15
CA VAL A 130 9.84 -14.10 7.99
C VAL A 130 9.30 -15.46 8.45
N ARG A 131 10.06 -16.18 9.26
CA ARG A 131 9.68 -17.50 9.75
C ARG A 131 8.46 -17.45 10.69
N ASP A 132 8.50 -16.56 11.68
CA ASP A 132 7.57 -16.58 12.81
C ASP A 132 6.30 -15.77 12.57
N VAL A 133 6.32 -14.82 11.64
CA VAL A 133 5.16 -13.98 11.31
C VAL A 133 4.61 -14.33 9.93
N ILE A 134 5.44 -14.28 8.88
CA ILE A 134 4.96 -14.41 7.50
C ILE A 134 4.64 -15.87 7.18
N MET A 135 5.59 -16.78 7.40
CA MET A 135 5.42 -18.20 7.06
C MET A 135 4.47 -18.93 7.97
N LYS A 136 4.30 -18.51 9.22
CA LYS A 136 3.49 -19.22 10.22
C LYS A 136 1.99 -19.17 9.94
N ALA A 137 1.51 -18.16 9.24
CA ALA A 137 0.12 -18.00 8.85
C ALA A 137 0.02 -17.46 7.42
N PRO A 138 0.34 -18.29 6.41
CA PRO A 138 0.16 -17.93 5.02
C PRO A 138 -1.33 -17.67 4.74
N SER A 139 -1.62 -16.85 3.74
CA SER A 139 -2.98 -16.53 3.36
C SER A 139 -3.04 -16.25 1.86
N HIS A 140 -4.12 -16.67 1.22
CA HIS A 140 -4.45 -16.28 -0.15
C HIS A 140 -4.78 -14.78 -0.24
N ASP A 141 -5.18 -14.18 0.87
CA ASP A 141 -5.34 -12.72 1.00
C ASP A 141 -3.99 -12.09 1.38
N LEU A 142 -3.23 -11.68 0.36
CA LEU A 142 -1.92 -11.04 0.54
C LEU A 142 -2.03 -9.67 1.22
N MET A 143 -3.13 -8.95 1.04
CA MET A 143 -3.35 -7.65 1.72
C MET A 143 -3.51 -7.86 3.23
N ASN A 144 -4.24 -8.90 3.64
CA ASN A 144 -4.34 -9.28 5.04
C ASN A 144 -2.98 -9.70 5.61
N SER A 145 -2.18 -10.46 4.85
CA SER A 145 -0.82 -10.83 5.25
C SER A 145 0.08 -9.61 5.44
N LEU A 146 0.00 -8.61 4.55
CA LEU A 146 0.70 -7.33 4.67
C LEU A 146 0.25 -6.57 5.91
N THR A 147 -1.06 -6.42 6.12
CA THR A 147 -1.64 -5.72 7.28
C THR A 147 -1.16 -6.33 8.59
N ARG A 148 -1.23 -7.66 8.73
CA ARG A 148 -0.74 -8.38 9.90
C ARG A 148 0.75 -8.16 10.12
N SER A 149 1.54 -8.19 9.05
CA SER A 149 2.98 -7.98 9.13
C SER A 149 3.32 -6.58 9.60
N VAL A 150 2.64 -5.55 9.09
CA VAL A 150 2.82 -4.16 9.52
C VAL A 150 2.42 -3.97 10.99
N LEU A 151 1.27 -4.51 11.41
CA LEU A 151 0.84 -4.45 12.81
C LEU A 151 1.82 -5.16 13.75
N THR A 152 2.41 -6.27 13.30
CA THR A 152 3.43 -6.98 14.10
C THR A 152 4.74 -6.20 14.15
N LEU A 153 5.14 -5.54 13.05
CA LEU A 153 6.34 -4.68 13.04
C LEU A 153 6.27 -3.52 14.03
N ALA A 154 5.06 -3.03 14.32
CA ALA A 154 4.84 -1.97 15.30
C ALA A 154 5.39 -2.34 16.69
N ASN A 155 5.39 -3.63 17.06
CA ASN A 155 5.94 -4.10 18.34
C ASN A 155 7.49 -4.03 18.41
N TYR A 156 8.16 -3.82 17.30
CA TYR A 156 9.61 -3.64 17.19
C TYR A 156 10.01 -2.18 16.99
N ASP A 157 9.06 -1.25 17.10
CA ASP A 157 9.29 0.19 16.92
C ASP A 157 9.17 0.92 18.26
N ASP A 158 10.30 1.37 18.80
CA ASP A 158 10.37 2.16 20.04
C ASP A 158 9.68 3.54 19.92
N GLY A 159 9.39 3.96 18.70
CA GLY A 159 8.67 5.20 18.38
C GLY A 159 7.16 5.03 18.31
N ILE A 160 6.60 3.83 18.55
CA ILE A 160 5.15 3.61 18.44
C ILE A 160 4.37 4.55 19.39
N GLY A 161 3.34 5.20 18.85
CA GLY A 161 2.53 6.17 19.60
C GLY A 161 3.12 7.58 19.71
N LYS A 162 4.34 7.83 19.26
CA LYS A 162 4.89 9.19 19.12
C LYS A 162 4.29 9.86 17.89
N THR A 163 4.00 11.15 18.03
CA THR A 163 3.33 11.95 16.98
C THR A 163 4.18 13.09 16.44
N ASP A 164 5.46 13.17 16.85
CA ASP A 164 6.37 14.16 16.31
C ASP A 164 6.77 13.82 14.86
N LEU A 165 7.01 14.85 14.06
CA LEU A 165 7.27 14.72 12.63
C LEU A 165 8.48 13.87 12.30
N GLN A 166 9.55 13.96 13.11
CA GLN A 166 10.76 13.19 12.88
C GLN A 166 10.49 11.69 13.02
N THR A 167 9.85 11.26 14.11
CA THR A 167 9.51 9.85 14.33
C THR A 167 8.57 9.33 13.23
N GLN A 168 7.57 10.11 12.83
CA GLN A 168 6.67 9.72 11.74
C GLN A 168 7.41 9.56 10.41
N LEU A 169 8.35 10.44 10.09
CA LEU A 169 9.15 10.34 8.87
C LEU A 169 10.07 9.10 8.90
N GLU A 170 10.69 8.80 10.03
CA GLU A 170 11.49 7.59 10.23
C GLU A 170 10.64 6.32 10.01
N GLN A 171 9.43 6.28 10.54
CA GLN A 171 8.48 5.19 10.34
C GLN A 171 8.06 5.05 8.87
N CYS A 172 7.76 6.15 8.17
CA CYS A 172 7.45 6.14 6.74
C CYS A 172 8.61 5.57 5.93
N ILE A 173 9.84 6.01 6.17
CA ILE A 173 11.04 5.52 5.47
C ILE A 173 11.23 4.01 5.71
N LYS A 174 11.09 3.56 6.95
CA LYS A 174 11.16 2.11 7.29
C LYS A 174 10.09 1.32 6.53
N LEU A 175 8.83 1.76 6.55
CA LEU A 175 7.74 1.08 5.87
C LEU A 175 7.96 1.02 4.35
N ILE A 176 8.32 2.11 3.69
CA ILE A 176 8.64 2.13 2.25
C ILE A 176 9.74 1.11 1.93
N SER A 177 10.73 1.00 2.81
CA SER A 177 11.88 0.11 2.62
C SER A 177 11.54 -1.38 2.77
N VAL A 178 10.66 -1.73 3.72
CA VAL A 178 10.36 -3.15 4.03
C VAL A 178 9.13 -3.70 3.30
N PHE A 179 8.22 -2.86 2.83
CA PHE A 179 7.00 -3.29 2.15
C PHE A 179 7.24 -4.25 0.99
N PRO A 180 8.22 -4.01 0.09
CA PRO A 180 8.55 -4.96 -0.98
C PRO A 180 8.94 -6.34 -0.45
N MET A 181 9.68 -6.39 0.67
CA MET A 181 10.06 -7.65 1.31
C MET A 181 8.85 -8.38 1.87
N LEU A 182 7.95 -7.66 2.57
CA LEU A 182 6.73 -8.23 3.13
C LEU A 182 5.83 -8.81 2.04
N ALA A 183 5.68 -8.08 0.92
CA ALA A 183 4.88 -8.51 -0.22
C ALA A 183 5.44 -9.78 -0.87
N VAL A 184 6.73 -9.79 -1.16
CA VAL A 184 7.40 -10.91 -1.83
C VAL A 184 7.43 -12.15 -0.93
N TYR A 185 7.79 -12.02 0.32
CA TYR A 185 7.82 -13.16 1.25
C TYR A 185 6.42 -13.68 1.57
N GLY A 186 5.43 -12.79 1.65
CA GLY A 186 4.02 -13.17 1.76
C GLY A 186 3.53 -13.99 0.56
N TYR A 187 3.87 -13.55 -0.65
CA TYR A 187 3.57 -14.27 -1.88
C TYR A 187 4.27 -15.64 -1.92
N HIS A 188 5.55 -15.71 -1.58
CA HIS A 188 6.28 -16.99 -1.55
C HIS A 188 5.73 -17.95 -0.50
N ALA A 189 5.32 -17.45 0.67
CA ALA A 189 4.68 -18.26 1.69
C ALA A 189 3.34 -18.82 1.18
N TYR A 190 2.49 -17.98 0.58
CA TYR A 190 1.26 -18.42 -0.06
C TYR A 190 1.52 -19.47 -1.14
N ASN A 191 2.44 -19.19 -2.07
CA ASN A 191 2.78 -20.12 -3.15
C ASN A 191 3.29 -21.47 -2.64
N TYR A 192 4.08 -21.47 -1.58
CA TYR A 192 4.61 -22.68 -0.97
C TYR A 192 3.52 -23.52 -0.29
N TYR A 193 2.68 -22.91 0.55
CA TYR A 193 1.70 -23.64 1.35
C TYR A 193 0.41 -23.97 0.59
N GLU A 194 -0.02 -23.12 -0.32
CA GLU A 194 -1.32 -23.26 -0.98
C GLU A 194 -1.22 -23.72 -2.45
N CYS A 195 -0.12 -23.40 -3.14
CA CYS A 195 0.04 -23.70 -4.56
C CYS A 195 1.05 -24.82 -4.85
N GLY A 196 1.70 -25.39 -3.83
CA GLY A 196 2.70 -26.45 -4.01
C GLY A 196 4.03 -25.99 -4.63
N GLY A 197 4.28 -24.67 -4.65
CA GLY A 197 5.53 -24.09 -5.12
C GLY A 197 6.66 -24.21 -4.10
N SER A 198 7.78 -23.53 -4.37
CA SER A 198 8.93 -23.47 -3.48
C SER A 198 8.96 -22.16 -2.69
N MET A 199 9.42 -22.21 -1.45
CA MET A 199 9.67 -21.01 -0.65
C MET A 199 11.04 -20.43 -0.97
N TYR A 200 11.08 -19.19 -1.45
CA TYR A 200 12.31 -18.45 -1.70
C TYR A 200 12.42 -17.29 -0.72
N ILE A 201 13.58 -17.17 -0.06
CA ILE A 201 13.90 -16.08 0.88
C ILE A 201 15.18 -15.42 0.39
N HIS A 202 15.08 -14.71 -0.73
CA HIS A 202 16.19 -13.93 -1.27
C HIS A 202 16.35 -12.63 -0.47
N ARG A 203 17.56 -12.30 -0.09
CA ARG A 203 17.85 -11.05 0.62
C ARG A 203 17.88 -9.87 -0.36
N PRO A 204 17.39 -8.69 0.05
CA PRO A 204 17.55 -7.48 -0.73
C PRO A 204 19.04 -7.12 -0.86
N ASP A 205 19.37 -6.45 -1.94
CA ASP A 205 20.70 -5.95 -2.22
C ASP A 205 20.70 -4.42 -2.02
N PRO A 206 21.56 -3.87 -1.18
CA PRO A 206 21.56 -2.44 -0.90
C PRO A 206 21.96 -1.57 -2.10
N SER A 207 22.61 -2.15 -3.11
CA SER A 207 23.01 -1.44 -4.34
C SER A 207 21.90 -1.31 -5.38
N LEU A 208 20.79 -2.04 -5.20
CA LEU A 208 19.67 -2.08 -6.12
C LEU A 208 18.54 -1.14 -5.70
N SER A 209 17.78 -0.64 -6.71
CA SER A 209 16.56 0.11 -6.49
C SER A 209 15.45 -0.76 -5.88
N THR A 210 14.35 -0.15 -5.49
CA THR A 210 13.18 -0.87 -4.97
C THR A 210 12.60 -1.82 -6.02
N ALA A 211 12.45 -1.36 -7.26
CA ALA A 211 11.95 -2.19 -8.36
C ALA A 211 12.88 -3.37 -8.69
N GLU A 212 14.18 -3.11 -8.76
CA GLU A 212 15.19 -4.15 -9.00
C GLU A 212 15.20 -5.20 -7.88
N ASN A 213 15.16 -4.76 -6.62
CA ASN A 213 15.09 -5.66 -5.47
C ASN A 213 13.81 -6.50 -5.47
N LEU A 214 12.67 -5.90 -5.82
CA LEU A 214 11.41 -6.62 -5.89
C LEU A 214 11.49 -7.74 -6.92
N LEU A 215 12.00 -7.49 -8.13
CA LEU A 215 12.19 -8.52 -9.15
C LEU A 215 13.20 -9.58 -8.72
N LYS A 216 14.34 -9.16 -8.15
CA LYS A 216 15.37 -10.08 -7.66
C LYS A 216 14.84 -11.02 -6.58
N MET A 217 14.09 -10.49 -5.62
CA MET A 217 13.55 -11.30 -4.53
C MET A 217 12.40 -12.19 -4.97
N LEU A 218 11.57 -11.73 -5.94
CA LEU A 218 10.41 -12.46 -6.42
C LEU A 218 10.79 -13.66 -7.29
N ARG A 219 11.86 -13.57 -8.08
CA ARG A 219 12.22 -14.60 -9.05
C ARG A 219 13.13 -15.67 -8.44
N PRO A 220 12.84 -16.96 -8.68
CA PRO A 220 13.65 -18.06 -8.13
C PRO A 220 15.12 -17.97 -8.51
N ASP A 221 15.42 -17.55 -9.75
CA ASP A 221 16.77 -17.42 -10.30
C ASP A 221 17.39 -16.03 -10.09
N GLN A 222 16.66 -15.11 -9.44
CA GLN A 222 17.06 -13.72 -9.15
C GLN A 222 17.40 -12.88 -10.40
N LYS A 223 16.99 -13.33 -11.59
CA LYS A 223 17.33 -12.64 -12.84
C LYS A 223 16.20 -11.74 -13.31
N TYR A 224 16.57 -10.60 -13.84
CA TYR A 224 15.68 -9.66 -14.51
C TYR A 224 16.48 -8.85 -15.55
N THR A 225 15.78 -8.22 -16.46
CA THR A 225 16.35 -7.30 -17.44
C THR A 225 16.17 -5.86 -16.99
N ASP A 226 17.00 -4.95 -17.50
CA ASP A 226 16.89 -3.52 -17.23
C ASP A 226 15.52 -2.98 -17.65
N LEU A 227 14.95 -3.50 -18.74
CA LEU A 227 13.61 -3.12 -19.19
C LEU A 227 12.54 -3.51 -18.20
N GLU A 228 12.58 -4.72 -17.66
CA GLU A 228 11.61 -5.17 -16.64
C GLU A 228 11.70 -4.33 -15.37
N ALA A 229 12.92 -4.03 -14.91
CA ALA A 229 13.14 -3.17 -13.77
C ALA A 229 12.58 -1.77 -14.01
N HIS A 230 12.83 -1.19 -15.19
CA HIS A 230 12.32 0.14 -15.54
C HIS A 230 10.78 0.17 -15.65
N VAL A 231 10.17 -0.84 -16.28
CA VAL A 231 8.71 -0.94 -16.36
C VAL A 231 8.09 -1.03 -14.97
N LEU A 232 8.67 -1.85 -14.09
CA LEU A 232 8.17 -1.97 -12.71
C LEU A 232 8.36 -0.67 -11.92
N ASP A 233 9.50 0.00 -12.08
CA ASP A 233 9.80 1.27 -11.42
C ASP A 233 8.75 2.35 -11.76
N ILE A 234 8.41 2.49 -13.05
CA ILE A 234 7.34 3.39 -13.51
C ILE A 234 5.96 2.91 -13.03
N ALA A 235 5.68 1.61 -13.03
CA ALA A 235 4.42 1.09 -12.52
C ALA A 235 4.24 1.39 -11.03
N LEU A 236 5.28 1.24 -10.22
CA LEU A 236 5.26 1.61 -8.80
C LEU A 236 5.00 3.11 -8.63
N LEU A 237 5.66 3.97 -9.42
CA LEU A 237 5.43 5.42 -9.39
C LEU A 237 3.95 5.76 -9.67
N LEU A 238 3.34 5.12 -10.66
CA LEU A 238 1.94 5.37 -11.05
C LEU A 238 0.92 4.98 -9.96
N HIS A 239 1.28 4.07 -9.06
CA HIS A 239 0.38 3.55 -8.02
C HIS A 239 0.67 4.08 -6.62
N MET A 240 1.50 5.11 -6.48
CA MET A 240 1.90 5.62 -5.16
C MET A 240 0.78 6.39 -4.46
N GLU A 241 -0.07 7.08 -5.20
CA GLU A 241 -1.09 7.96 -4.67
C GLU A 241 -2.22 8.12 -5.71
N HIS A 242 -3.45 8.27 -5.25
CA HIS A 242 -4.62 8.37 -6.13
C HIS A 242 -5.64 9.44 -5.69
N GLY A 243 -5.21 10.45 -4.93
CA GLY A 243 -6.03 11.61 -4.60
C GLY A 243 -6.59 11.65 -3.18
N GLY A 244 -5.91 11.05 -2.25
CA GLY A 244 -6.26 11.13 -0.83
C GLY A 244 -7.59 10.47 -0.47
N GLY A 245 -7.57 9.56 0.48
CA GLY A 245 -8.78 8.90 0.99
C GLY A 245 -9.50 9.74 2.01
#